data_9ce9891119de4557d21036eae873cb85
#
_entry.id   9ce9891119de4557d21036eae873cb85
#
_cell.length_a   1.000
_cell.length_b   1.000
_cell.length_c   1.000
_cell.angle_alpha   90.00
_cell.angle_beta   90.00
_cell.angle_gamma   90.00
#
_symmetry.space_group_name_H-M   'P 1'
#
loop_
_entity.id
_entity.type
_entity.pdbx_description
1 polymer ?
#
loop_
_entity_poly.entity_id
_entity_poly.type
_entity_poly.pdbx_seq_one_letter_code
_entity_poly.pdbx_strand_id
1 'polypeptide(L)'
;AQNALREAGITCFRRFDKEDLDRVAEQTGAIISRSIQELEADQLGSCTSWSQRKVSGVNYLTILSDVGRGKTLIARGSSAALREEVIRTFDDALGVAVRVSGPAPMLPGGGSTWSYLANQLRRKSTELSDRGQLAVEGYADALETIPRVLAENSGQDPVDRVLQLSAAQSTMGPWMGCDINNGSLIDLYDAGIVDLRLVIENGLSGATEGAISVLRIDDLLWAKVEPGHPDWNEEEVTD
;
A
#
# COMPACT_ATOMS: atom_id res chain seq x y z
N ALA A 1 30.80 -29.52 -1.16
CA ALA A 1 29.81 -29.37 -2.24
C ALA A 1 30.23 -28.32 -3.29
N GLN A 2 30.54 -27.06 -2.93
CA GLN A 2 30.89 -26.02 -3.91
C GLN A 2 32.12 -26.30 -4.77
N ASN A 3 33.18 -26.88 -4.17
CA ASN A 3 34.38 -27.22 -4.92
C ASN A 3 34.11 -28.32 -5.95
N ALA A 4 33.30 -29.31 -5.61
CA ALA A 4 32.91 -30.37 -6.53
C ALA A 4 32.07 -29.84 -7.70
N LEU A 5 31.14 -28.93 -7.42
CA LEU A 5 30.33 -28.25 -8.46
C LEU A 5 31.21 -27.43 -9.42
N ARG A 6 32.19 -26.69 -8.85
CA ARG A 6 33.14 -25.90 -9.66
C ARG A 6 34.05 -26.79 -10.53
N GLU A 7 34.53 -27.92 -10.00
CA GLU A 7 35.31 -28.87 -10.75
C GLU A 7 34.49 -29.53 -11.88
N ALA A 8 33.20 -29.70 -11.68
CA ALA A 8 32.26 -30.16 -12.71
C ALA A 8 31.82 -29.06 -13.67
N GLY A 9 32.38 -27.84 -13.57
CA GLY A 9 32.01 -26.68 -14.42
C GLY A 9 30.66 -26.04 -14.11
N ILE A 10 30.09 -26.37 -12.93
CA ILE A 10 28.78 -25.86 -12.52
C ILE A 10 28.96 -24.61 -11.63
N THR A 11 28.40 -23.50 -12.05
CA THR A 11 28.39 -22.26 -11.26
C THR A 11 27.36 -22.36 -10.14
N CYS A 12 27.78 -22.08 -8.92
CA CYS A 12 26.93 -22.18 -7.73
C CYS A 12 26.85 -20.82 -7.02
N PHE A 13 25.63 -20.36 -6.79
CA PHE A 13 25.33 -19.17 -6.01
C PHE A 13 24.73 -19.58 -4.66
N ARG A 14 24.99 -18.79 -3.61
CA ARG A 14 24.54 -19.08 -2.24
C ARG A 14 23.85 -17.90 -1.61
N ARG A 15 23.09 -18.17 -0.55
CA ARG A 15 22.44 -17.17 0.30
C ARG A 15 21.40 -16.35 -0.48
N PHE A 16 20.54 -17.06 -1.17
CA PHE A 16 19.33 -16.48 -1.74
C PHE A 16 18.18 -16.67 -0.76
N ASP A 17 17.37 -15.65 -0.63
CA ASP A 17 16.12 -15.73 0.09
C ASP A 17 15.12 -16.61 -0.68
N LYS A 18 14.13 -17.16 0.03
CA LYS A 18 13.15 -18.05 -0.59
C LYS A 18 12.41 -17.38 -1.74
N GLU A 19 12.01 -16.09 -1.55
CA GLU A 19 11.32 -15.33 -2.58
C GLU A 19 12.14 -15.14 -3.85
N ASP A 20 13.44 -14.91 -3.73
CA ASP A 20 14.34 -14.79 -4.87
C ASP A 20 14.50 -16.12 -5.61
N LEU A 21 14.54 -17.24 -4.87
CA LEU A 21 14.56 -18.58 -5.48
C LEU A 21 13.26 -18.86 -6.24
N ASP A 22 12.11 -18.54 -5.67
CA ASP A 22 10.81 -18.70 -6.30
C ASP A 22 10.73 -17.87 -7.59
N ARG A 23 11.22 -16.61 -7.57
CA ARG A 23 11.30 -15.74 -8.75
C ARG A 23 12.23 -16.29 -9.84
N VAL A 24 13.37 -16.85 -9.46
CA VAL A 24 14.29 -17.50 -10.42
C VAL A 24 13.65 -18.73 -11.03
N ALA A 25 12.98 -19.56 -10.22
CA ALA A 25 12.27 -20.73 -10.69
C ALA A 25 11.17 -20.37 -11.69
N GLU A 26 10.34 -19.37 -11.38
CA GLU A 26 9.31 -18.86 -12.29
C GLU A 26 9.90 -18.29 -13.58
N GLN A 27 11.01 -17.55 -13.47
CA GLN A 27 11.66 -16.94 -14.64
C GLN A 27 12.32 -17.94 -15.57
N THR A 28 12.82 -19.07 -15.05
CA THR A 28 13.56 -20.09 -15.78
C THR A 28 12.75 -21.33 -16.11
N GLY A 29 11.59 -21.50 -15.47
CA GLY A 29 10.80 -22.74 -15.52
C GLY A 29 11.39 -23.88 -14.70
N ALA A 30 12.37 -23.61 -13.81
CA ALA A 30 12.96 -24.61 -12.95
C ALA A 30 12.04 -25.01 -11.80
N ILE A 31 12.15 -26.22 -11.33
CA ILE A 31 11.47 -26.71 -10.11
C ILE A 31 12.48 -26.73 -8.96
N ILE A 32 12.11 -26.09 -7.85
CA ILE A 32 12.97 -26.06 -6.65
C ILE A 32 12.93 -27.41 -5.96
N SER A 33 14.06 -28.16 -5.98
CA SER A 33 14.21 -29.40 -5.25
C SER A 33 14.89 -29.18 -3.89
N ARG A 34 14.44 -29.89 -2.88
CA ARG A 34 15.07 -29.92 -1.53
C ARG A 34 16.15 -30.97 -1.38
N SER A 35 16.18 -31.93 -2.30
CA SER A 35 17.12 -33.06 -2.28
C SER A 35 17.82 -33.21 -3.62
N ILE A 36 19.15 -33.30 -3.59
CA ILE A 36 19.95 -33.56 -4.79
C ILE A 36 19.65 -34.94 -5.35
N GLN A 37 19.23 -35.88 -4.51
CA GLN A 37 18.94 -37.28 -4.92
C GLN A 37 17.63 -37.40 -5.70
N GLU A 38 16.74 -36.42 -5.55
CA GLU A 38 15.43 -36.37 -6.22
C GLU A 38 15.44 -35.47 -7.45
N LEU A 39 16.61 -34.99 -7.86
CA LEU A 39 16.73 -34.01 -8.94
C LEU A 39 16.70 -34.74 -10.28
N GLU A 40 15.67 -34.49 -11.07
CA GLU A 40 15.47 -35.03 -12.40
C GLU A 40 15.73 -33.97 -13.50
N ALA A 41 16.02 -34.44 -14.70
CA ALA A 41 16.38 -33.54 -15.80
C ALA A 41 15.22 -32.62 -16.25
N ASP A 42 13.99 -33.04 -16.08
CA ASP A 42 12.78 -32.29 -16.40
C ASP A 42 12.50 -31.15 -15.41
N GLN A 43 13.16 -31.15 -14.25
CA GLN A 43 13.08 -30.09 -13.25
C GLN A 43 14.06 -28.96 -13.52
N LEU A 44 14.95 -29.13 -14.48
CA LEU A 44 15.92 -28.09 -14.85
C LEU A 44 15.23 -26.98 -15.65
N GLY A 45 15.45 -25.73 -15.24
CA GLY A 45 15.04 -24.57 -16.01
C GLY A 45 16.02 -24.18 -17.11
N SER A 46 15.64 -23.19 -17.88
CA SER A 46 16.49 -22.64 -18.94
C SER A 46 16.55 -21.12 -18.85
N CYS A 47 17.67 -20.57 -19.26
CA CYS A 47 17.82 -19.11 -19.43
C CYS A 47 18.59 -18.79 -20.71
N THR A 48 18.28 -17.66 -21.30
CA THR A 48 18.96 -17.16 -22.51
C THR A 48 20.39 -16.73 -22.19
N SER A 49 20.58 -16.10 -21.05
CA SER A 49 21.90 -15.71 -20.56
C SER A 49 21.86 -15.44 -19.05
N TRP A 50 23.01 -15.55 -18.43
CA TRP A 50 23.21 -15.08 -17.07
C TRP A 50 24.54 -14.33 -16.95
N SER A 51 24.59 -13.36 -16.04
CA SER A 51 25.82 -12.62 -15.77
C SER A 51 25.90 -12.22 -14.31
N GLN A 52 27.14 -12.13 -13.80
CA GLN A 52 27.40 -11.63 -12.46
C GLN A 52 28.18 -10.32 -12.58
N ARG A 53 27.70 -9.30 -11.89
CA ARG A 53 28.37 -7.99 -11.82
C ARG A 53 28.45 -7.50 -10.40
N LYS A 54 29.55 -6.84 -10.06
CA LYS A 54 29.71 -6.14 -8.79
C LYS A 54 29.48 -4.64 -9.02
N VAL A 55 28.49 -4.09 -8.36
CA VAL A 55 28.15 -2.67 -8.44
C VAL A 55 28.10 -2.11 -7.02
N SER A 56 28.91 -1.07 -6.76
CA SER A 56 28.99 -0.41 -5.44
C SER A 56 29.19 -1.39 -4.27
N GLY A 57 30.02 -2.44 -4.48
CA GLY A 57 30.30 -3.44 -3.46
C GLY A 57 29.31 -4.60 -3.35
N VAL A 58 28.16 -4.51 -3.99
CA VAL A 58 27.12 -5.54 -4.00
C VAL A 58 27.24 -6.41 -5.26
N ASN A 59 27.13 -7.73 -5.09
CA ASN A 59 27.12 -8.67 -6.21
C ASN A 59 25.69 -8.86 -6.73
N TYR A 60 25.50 -8.61 -8.01
CA TYR A 60 24.24 -8.83 -8.70
C TYR A 60 24.36 -10.04 -9.63
N LEU A 61 23.41 -10.96 -9.54
CA LEU A 61 23.17 -11.99 -10.51
C LEU A 61 22.03 -11.55 -11.42
N THR A 62 22.30 -11.43 -12.71
CA THR A 62 21.27 -11.13 -13.70
C THR A 62 21.00 -12.37 -14.52
N ILE A 63 19.74 -12.78 -14.60
CA ILE A 63 19.26 -13.90 -15.39
C ILE A 63 18.26 -13.36 -16.40
N LEU A 64 18.51 -13.65 -17.68
CA LEU A 64 17.60 -13.33 -18.79
C LEU A 64 17.02 -14.65 -19.30
N SER A 65 15.70 -14.69 -19.41
CA SER A 65 14.99 -15.86 -19.92
C SER A 65 13.78 -15.43 -20.74
N ASP A 66 13.46 -16.20 -21.75
CA ASP A 66 12.27 -16.02 -22.57
C ASP A 66 11.09 -16.87 -22.06
N VAL A 67 11.30 -17.68 -21.03
CA VAL A 67 10.29 -18.55 -20.40
C VAL A 67 9.36 -17.74 -19.50
N GLY A 68 9.95 -17.00 -18.57
CA GLY A 68 9.19 -16.21 -17.60
C GLY A 68 8.87 -14.80 -18.10
N ARG A 69 7.80 -14.22 -17.55
CA ARG A 69 7.35 -12.85 -17.85
C ARG A 69 7.76 -11.82 -16.80
N GLY A 70 8.38 -12.27 -15.71
CA GLY A 70 8.83 -11.41 -14.62
C GLY A 70 9.86 -10.38 -15.06
N LYS A 71 9.79 -9.20 -14.47
CA LYS A 71 10.77 -8.13 -14.63
C LYS A 71 11.21 -7.65 -13.25
N THR A 72 12.49 -7.35 -13.11
CA THR A 72 13.03 -6.77 -11.89
C THR A 72 13.35 -5.31 -12.10
N LEU A 73 12.74 -4.45 -11.29
CA LEU A 73 13.04 -3.02 -11.26
C LEU A 73 14.06 -2.74 -10.15
N ILE A 74 15.14 -2.06 -10.49
CA ILE A 74 16.17 -1.66 -9.52
C ILE A 74 16.03 -0.18 -9.21
N ALA A 75 15.52 0.14 -8.01
CA ALA A 75 15.45 1.50 -7.52
C ALA A 75 16.83 1.96 -7.04
N ARG A 76 17.28 3.14 -7.48
CA ARG A 76 18.52 3.76 -7.05
C ARG A 76 18.24 5.11 -6.39
N GLY A 77 18.96 5.41 -5.33
CA GLY A 77 18.84 6.68 -4.62
C GLY A 77 20.06 6.95 -3.74
N SER A 78 20.29 8.21 -3.42
CA SER A 78 21.42 8.66 -2.61
C SER A 78 21.35 8.20 -1.16
N SER A 79 20.15 8.02 -0.61
CA SER A 79 19.92 7.55 0.75
C SER A 79 19.05 6.30 0.79
N ALA A 80 19.06 5.57 1.90
CA ALA A 80 18.18 4.42 2.14
C ALA A 80 16.71 4.87 2.13
N ALA A 81 16.39 5.93 2.86
CA ALA A 81 15.02 6.47 2.94
C ALA A 81 14.46 6.84 1.55
N LEU A 82 15.28 7.48 0.70
CA LEU A 82 14.84 7.80 -0.66
C LEU A 82 14.55 6.54 -1.49
N ARG A 83 15.38 5.50 -1.35
CA ARG A 83 15.15 4.24 -2.09
C ARG A 83 13.89 3.53 -1.63
N GLU A 84 13.64 3.47 -0.33
CA GLU A 84 12.42 2.88 0.24
C GLU A 84 11.18 3.64 -0.21
N GLU A 85 11.24 4.97 -0.24
CA GLU A 85 10.14 5.80 -0.74
C GLU A 85 9.86 5.57 -2.23
N VAL A 86 10.90 5.44 -3.06
CA VAL A 86 10.73 5.12 -4.48
C VAL A 86 10.10 3.74 -4.66
N ILE A 87 10.51 2.74 -3.88
CA ILE A 87 9.92 1.39 -3.94
C ILE A 87 8.44 1.45 -3.55
N ARG A 88 8.12 2.09 -2.43
CA ARG A 88 6.74 2.23 -1.95
C ARG A 88 5.84 2.95 -2.97
N THR A 89 6.32 4.06 -3.51
CA THR A 89 5.59 4.83 -4.54
C THR A 89 5.36 4.00 -5.81
N PHE A 90 6.36 3.20 -6.21
CA PHE A 90 6.23 2.33 -7.37
C PHE A 90 5.23 1.20 -7.13
N ASP A 91 5.25 0.57 -5.97
CA ASP A 91 4.32 -0.50 -5.61
C ASP A 91 2.87 0.01 -5.57
N ASP A 92 2.64 1.20 -5.00
CA ASP A 92 1.35 1.86 -4.98
C ASP A 92 0.85 2.16 -6.41
N ALA A 93 1.71 2.75 -7.24
CA ALA A 93 1.38 3.06 -8.63
C ALA A 93 1.09 1.80 -9.46
N LEU A 94 1.89 0.73 -9.28
CA LEU A 94 1.70 -0.54 -9.94
C LEU A 94 0.38 -1.20 -9.51
N GLY A 95 0.06 -1.14 -8.22
CA GLY A 95 -1.20 -1.64 -7.68
C GLY A 95 -2.42 -0.98 -8.33
N VAL A 96 -2.37 0.33 -8.57
CA VAL A 96 -3.41 1.06 -9.31
C VAL A 96 -3.40 0.69 -10.78
N ALA A 97 -2.23 0.70 -11.44
CA ALA A 97 -2.09 0.42 -12.88
C ALA A 97 -2.65 -0.96 -13.27
N VAL A 98 -2.42 -1.98 -12.46
CA VAL A 98 -2.97 -3.33 -12.67
C VAL A 98 -4.50 -3.31 -12.61
N ARG A 99 -5.08 -2.55 -11.70
CA ARG A 99 -6.54 -2.47 -11.54
C ARG A 99 -7.24 -1.69 -12.64
N VAL A 100 -6.57 -0.68 -13.23
CA VAL A 100 -7.11 0.10 -14.35
C VAL A 100 -6.81 -0.50 -15.73
N SER A 101 -6.15 -1.63 -15.81
CA SER A 101 -5.94 -2.33 -17.09
C SER A 101 -7.22 -2.88 -17.73
N GLY A 102 -8.34 -2.87 -16.97
CA GLY A 102 -9.71 -3.19 -17.42
C GLY A 102 -10.69 -2.07 -17.09
N PRO A 103 -12.01 -2.29 -17.28
CA PRO A 103 -13.03 -1.34 -16.88
C PRO A 103 -12.97 -1.08 -15.36
N ALA A 104 -12.55 0.11 -14.98
CA ALA A 104 -12.42 0.50 -13.58
C ALA A 104 -13.29 1.74 -13.32
N PRO A 105 -14.38 1.61 -12.51
CA PRO A 105 -15.16 2.76 -12.09
C PRO A 105 -14.31 3.71 -11.26
N MET A 106 -14.34 4.98 -11.61
CA MET A 106 -13.60 6.04 -10.96
C MET A 106 -14.52 6.99 -10.21
N LEU A 107 -14.01 7.56 -9.14
CA LEU A 107 -14.66 8.56 -8.29
C LEU A 107 -13.79 9.81 -8.23
N PRO A 108 -14.35 10.98 -7.86
CA PRO A 108 -13.54 12.17 -7.59
C PRO A 108 -12.46 11.90 -6.53
N GLY A 109 -11.21 12.24 -6.82
CA GLY A 109 -10.09 12.11 -5.92
C GLY A 109 -9.90 13.29 -4.96
N GLY A 110 -8.70 13.45 -4.41
CA GLY A 110 -8.34 14.62 -3.61
C GLY A 110 -9.19 14.86 -2.36
N GLY A 111 -9.75 13.82 -1.76
CA GLY A 111 -10.64 13.95 -0.61
C GLY A 111 -12.10 14.34 -0.94
N SER A 112 -12.39 14.64 -2.21
CA SER A 112 -13.71 15.13 -2.66
C SER A 112 -14.83 14.11 -2.44
N THR A 113 -14.59 12.84 -2.78
CA THR A 113 -15.55 11.74 -2.53
C THR A 113 -15.91 11.63 -1.05
N TRP A 114 -14.93 11.76 -0.16
CA TRP A 114 -15.14 11.66 1.29
C TRP A 114 -16.01 12.80 1.82
N SER A 115 -15.72 14.05 1.38
CA SER A 115 -16.54 15.22 1.69
C SER A 115 -17.98 15.07 1.18
N TYR A 116 -18.13 14.60 -0.06
CA TYR A 116 -19.47 14.38 -0.63
C TYR A 116 -20.27 13.33 0.14
N LEU A 117 -19.66 12.21 0.50
CA LEU A 117 -20.27 11.16 1.31
C LEU A 117 -20.68 11.68 2.69
N ALA A 118 -19.81 12.45 3.35
CA ALA A 118 -20.11 13.08 4.64
C ALA A 118 -21.34 13.97 4.54
N ASN A 119 -21.44 14.83 3.51
CA ASN A 119 -22.60 15.67 3.28
C ASN A 119 -23.89 14.87 3.02
N GLN A 120 -23.80 13.76 2.27
CA GLN A 120 -24.96 12.87 2.06
C GLN A 120 -25.41 12.19 3.34
N LEU A 121 -24.47 11.76 4.18
CA LEU A 121 -24.77 11.16 5.47
C LEU A 121 -25.45 12.14 6.41
N ARG A 122 -24.98 13.40 6.49
CA ARG A 122 -25.63 14.45 7.30
C ARG A 122 -27.05 14.76 6.83
N ARG A 123 -27.29 14.74 5.53
CA ARG A 123 -28.68 14.88 5.02
C ARG A 123 -29.55 13.72 5.45
N LYS A 124 -29.03 12.50 5.39
CA LYS A 124 -29.76 11.29 5.82
C LYS A 124 -29.91 11.20 7.32
N SER A 125 -28.98 11.73 8.12
CA SER A 125 -29.08 11.72 9.57
C SER A 125 -30.34 12.43 10.09
N THR A 126 -30.76 13.51 9.39
CA THR A 126 -31.98 14.26 9.74
C THR A 126 -33.28 13.47 9.54
N GLU A 127 -33.23 12.35 8.81
CA GLU A 127 -34.39 11.45 8.63
C GLU A 127 -34.54 10.47 9.82
N LEU A 128 -33.50 10.33 10.65
CA LEU A 128 -33.50 9.44 11.82
C LEU A 128 -34.06 10.18 13.03
N SER A 129 -34.91 9.50 13.80
CA SER A 129 -35.55 10.07 14.98
C SER A 129 -34.98 9.56 16.31
N ASP A 130 -33.90 8.79 16.26
CA ASP A 130 -33.28 8.14 17.41
C ASP A 130 -31.80 8.51 17.58
N ARG A 131 -31.13 7.89 18.57
CA ARG A 131 -29.71 8.11 18.84
C ARG A 131 -28.79 7.69 17.67
N GLY A 132 -29.30 6.94 16.70
CA GLY A 132 -28.58 6.59 15.48
C GLY A 132 -28.19 7.82 14.68
N GLN A 133 -28.93 8.94 14.80
CA GLN A 133 -28.54 10.21 14.18
C GLN A 133 -27.12 10.64 14.60
N LEU A 134 -26.82 10.58 15.91
CA LEU A 134 -25.50 10.98 16.42
C LEU A 134 -24.39 10.08 15.89
N ALA A 135 -24.66 8.78 15.73
CA ALA A 135 -23.67 7.86 15.17
C ALA A 135 -23.38 8.16 13.69
N VAL A 136 -24.42 8.48 12.92
CA VAL A 136 -24.27 8.86 11.51
C VAL A 136 -23.54 10.20 11.36
N GLU A 137 -23.81 11.17 12.21
CA GLU A 137 -23.10 12.44 12.24
C GLU A 137 -21.61 12.26 12.60
N GLY A 138 -21.32 11.47 13.66
CA GLY A 138 -19.94 11.13 14.00
C GLY A 138 -19.18 10.40 12.91
N TYR A 139 -19.86 9.52 12.16
CA TYR A 139 -19.28 8.87 10.98
C TYR A 139 -18.99 9.87 9.85
N ALA A 140 -19.91 10.79 9.60
CA ALA A 140 -19.71 11.87 8.62
C ALA A 140 -18.52 12.75 8.99
N ASP A 141 -18.37 13.11 10.28
CA ASP A 141 -17.22 13.87 10.78
C ASP A 141 -15.89 13.11 10.59
N ALA A 142 -15.90 11.80 10.80
CA ALA A 142 -14.73 10.96 10.54
C ALA A 142 -14.33 10.97 9.06
N LEU A 143 -15.28 10.91 8.13
CA LEU A 143 -15.00 11.00 6.69
C LEU A 143 -14.39 12.35 6.30
N GLU A 144 -14.84 13.44 6.90
CA GLU A 144 -14.28 14.77 6.64
C GLU A 144 -12.86 14.97 7.15
N THR A 145 -12.35 14.09 8.01
CA THR A 145 -10.97 14.15 8.46
C THR A 145 -10.00 14.04 7.27
N ILE A 146 -10.33 13.28 6.22
CA ILE A 146 -9.47 13.11 5.05
C ILE A 146 -9.26 14.43 4.29
N PRO A 147 -10.28 15.13 3.81
CA PRO A 147 -10.09 16.42 3.14
C PRO A 147 -9.52 17.50 4.09
N ARG A 148 -9.78 17.45 5.40
CA ARG A 148 -9.18 18.37 6.39
C ARG A 148 -7.66 18.20 6.46
N VAL A 149 -7.18 16.97 6.60
CA VAL A 149 -5.74 16.67 6.67
C VAL A 149 -5.04 17.03 5.35
N LEU A 150 -5.69 16.80 4.21
CA LEU A 150 -5.13 17.21 2.92
C LEU A 150 -4.99 18.74 2.82
N ALA A 151 -5.97 19.49 3.30
CA ALA A 151 -5.90 20.96 3.36
C ALA A 151 -4.77 21.44 4.31
N GLU A 152 -4.68 20.84 5.50
CA GLU A 152 -3.64 21.17 6.48
C GLU A 152 -2.23 20.87 5.92
N ASN A 153 -2.03 19.72 5.30
CA ASN A 153 -0.75 19.34 4.70
C ASN A 153 -0.35 20.26 3.53
N SER A 154 -1.32 20.90 2.89
CA SER A 154 -1.07 21.89 1.83
C SER A 154 -0.91 23.32 2.37
N GLY A 155 -0.94 23.52 3.69
CA GLY A 155 -0.80 24.82 4.34
C GLY A 155 -2.05 25.71 4.23
N GLN A 156 -3.21 25.13 3.95
CA GLN A 156 -4.49 25.82 3.85
C GLN A 156 -5.30 25.66 5.13
N ASP A 157 -6.23 26.59 5.40
CA ASP A 157 -7.14 26.43 6.53
C ASP A 157 -8.10 25.26 6.26
N PRO A 158 -8.07 24.20 7.10
CA PRO A 158 -8.86 22.99 6.87
C PRO A 158 -10.37 23.22 7.03
N VAL A 159 -10.79 24.17 7.87
CA VAL A 159 -12.22 24.46 8.10
C VAL A 159 -12.79 25.20 6.89
N ASP A 160 -12.11 26.26 6.45
CA ASP A 160 -12.53 27.03 5.30
C ASP A 160 -12.59 26.17 4.04
N ARG A 161 -11.63 25.26 3.88
CA ARG A 161 -11.60 24.35 2.71
C ARG A 161 -12.77 23.39 2.68
N VAL A 162 -13.05 22.73 3.79
CA VAL A 162 -14.17 21.79 3.86
C VAL A 162 -15.49 22.50 3.62
N LEU A 163 -15.67 23.69 4.18
CA LEU A 163 -16.88 24.50 3.95
C LEU A 163 -17.03 24.91 2.49
N GLN A 164 -15.97 25.43 1.86
CA GLN A 164 -15.98 25.80 0.44
C GLN A 164 -16.27 24.61 -0.46
N LEU A 165 -15.61 23.45 -0.18
CA LEU A 165 -15.83 22.23 -0.93
C LEU A 165 -17.26 21.74 -0.81
N SER A 166 -17.79 21.69 0.41
CA SER A 166 -19.18 21.30 0.68
C SER A 166 -20.20 22.17 -0.05
N ALA A 167 -20.00 23.50 -0.02
CA ALA A 167 -20.85 24.45 -0.72
C ALA A 167 -20.79 24.25 -2.25
N ALA A 168 -19.59 24.09 -2.80
CA ALA A 168 -19.41 23.83 -4.23
C ALA A 168 -20.05 22.52 -4.68
N GLN A 169 -19.84 21.44 -3.92
CA GLN A 169 -20.44 20.14 -4.21
C GLN A 169 -21.97 20.15 -4.17
N SER A 170 -22.54 20.96 -3.30
CA SER A 170 -24.00 21.11 -3.20
C SER A 170 -24.63 21.72 -4.44
N THR A 171 -23.89 22.57 -5.16
CA THR A 171 -24.38 23.30 -6.34
C THR A 171 -23.92 22.70 -7.66
N MET A 172 -22.67 22.24 -7.72
CA MET A 172 -22.01 21.80 -8.95
C MET A 172 -21.82 20.26 -9.03
N GLY A 173 -22.06 19.56 -7.92
CA GLY A 173 -21.98 18.10 -7.89
C GLY A 173 -20.66 17.56 -7.33
N PRO A 174 -20.52 16.22 -7.30
CA PRO A 174 -19.43 15.53 -6.58
C PRO A 174 -18.05 15.70 -7.19
N TRP A 175 -17.96 16.11 -8.47
CA TRP A 175 -16.68 16.27 -9.17
C TRP A 175 -15.94 17.57 -8.82
N MET A 176 -16.55 18.44 -8.02
CA MET A 176 -15.86 19.62 -7.52
C MET A 176 -14.87 19.25 -6.42
N GLY A 177 -13.66 19.78 -6.54
CA GLY A 177 -12.56 19.62 -5.60
C GLY A 177 -11.78 20.91 -5.39
N CYS A 178 -10.78 20.86 -4.52
CA CYS A 178 -9.86 21.95 -4.28
C CYS A 178 -8.47 21.62 -4.83
N ASP A 179 -7.89 22.56 -5.57
CA ASP A 179 -6.47 22.48 -5.94
C ASP A 179 -5.62 22.74 -4.70
N ILE A 180 -4.77 21.77 -4.36
CA ILE A 180 -3.88 21.84 -3.20
C ILE A 180 -2.79 22.92 -3.32
N ASN A 181 -2.46 23.37 -4.53
CA ASN A 181 -1.40 24.36 -4.75
C ASN A 181 -1.87 25.80 -4.49
N ASN A 182 -3.08 26.13 -4.92
CA ASN A 182 -3.60 27.51 -4.85
C ASN A 182 -4.93 27.60 -4.12
N GLY A 183 -5.55 26.48 -3.79
CA GLY A 183 -6.80 26.41 -3.09
C GLY A 183 -8.03 26.81 -3.91
N SER A 184 -7.92 26.95 -5.23
CA SER A 184 -9.07 27.20 -6.07
C SER A 184 -9.98 25.99 -6.21
N LEU A 185 -11.25 26.22 -6.44
CA LEU A 185 -12.19 25.15 -6.81
C LEU A 185 -11.95 24.77 -8.27
N ILE A 186 -11.83 23.46 -8.51
CA ILE A 186 -11.57 22.88 -9.83
C ILE A 186 -12.48 21.67 -10.09
N ASP A 187 -12.72 21.39 -11.36
CA ASP A 187 -13.29 20.12 -11.77
C ASP A 187 -12.19 19.05 -11.74
N LEU A 188 -12.37 18.02 -10.89
CA LEU A 188 -11.39 16.98 -10.68
C LEU A 188 -11.30 15.98 -11.85
N TYR A 189 -12.38 15.83 -12.62
CA TYR A 189 -12.37 15.00 -13.80
C TYR A 189 -11.47 15.62 -14.89
N ASP A 190 -11.64 16.90 -15.15
CA ASP A 190 -10.83 17.65 -16.10
C ASP A 190 -9.37 17.77 -15.65
N ALA A 191 -9.15 17.85 -14.34
CA ALA A 191 -7.82 17.86 -13.74
C ALA A 191 -7.14 16.47 -13.70
N GLY A 192 -7.86 15.38 -14.01
CA GLY A 192 -7.35 14.02 -13.94
C GLY A 192 -7.11 13.51 -12.51
N ILE A 193 -7.73 14.13 -11.51
CA ILE A 193 -7.60 13.75 -10.10
C ILE A 193 -8.75 12.81 -9.74
N VAL A 194 -8.46 11.52 -9.82
CA VAL A 194 -9.47 10.47 -9.66
C VAL A 194 -8.98 9.37 -8.71
N ASP A 195 -9.93 8.77 -8.01
CA ASP A 195 -9.73 7.59 -7.16
C ASP A 195 -10.46 6.38 -7.75
N LEU A 196 -9.90 5.20 -7.54
CA LEU A 196 -10.60 3.96 -7.89
C LEU A 196 -11.72 3.67 -6.89
N ARG A 197 -12.93 3.44 -7.39
CA ARG A 197 -14.08 3.08 -6.55
C ARG A 197 -13.77 1.91 -5.61
N LEU A 198 -13.09 0.88 -6.11
CA LEU A 198 -12.71 -0.29 -5.33
C LEU A 198 -11.85 0.07 -4.11
N VAL A 199 -10.93 1.02 -4.25
CA VAL A 199 -10.05 1.47 -3.15
C VAL A 199 -10.88 2.19 -2.09
N ILE A 200 -11.78 3.07 -2.50
CA ILE A 200 -12.68 3.79 -1.59
C ILE A 200 -13.61 2.82 -0.86
N GLU A 201 -14.24 1.88 -1.57
CA GLU A 201 -15.14 0.89 -0.98
C GLU A 201 -14.42 0.00 0.04
N ASN A 202 -13.23 -0.49 -0.30
CA ASN A 202 -12.44 -1.32 0.63
C ASN A 202 -11.96 -0.51 1.83
N GLY A 203 -11.57 0.75 1.64
CA GLY A 203 -11.19 1.66 2.72
C GLY A 203 -12.34 1.91 3.70
N LEU A 204 -13.54 2.19 3.18
CA LEU A 204 -14.75 2.37 3.99
C LEU A 204 -15.10 1.10 4.78
N SER A 205 -15.12 -0.05 4.10
CA SER A 205 -15.46 -1.33 4.74
C SER A 205 -14.47 -1.66 5.85
N GLY A 206 -13.16 -1.63 5.55
CA GLY A 206 -12.12 -1.97 6.52
C GLY A 206 -12.08 -1.01 7.72
N ALA A 207 -12.22 0.30 7.48
CA ALA A 207 -12.27 1.29 8.54
C ALA A 207 -13.51 1.10 9.43
N THR A 208 -14.66 0.81 8.82
CA THR A 208 -15.91 0.56 9.56
C THR A 208 -15.82 -0.71 10.41
N GLU A 209 -15.31 -1.80 9.86
CA GLU A 209 -15.10 -3.05 10.59
C GLU A 209 -14.10 -2.87 11.75
N GLY A 210 -13.03 -2.12 11.53
CA GLY A 210 -12.07 -1.77 12.56
C GLY A 210 -12.71 -0.97 13.70
N ALA A 211 -13.49 0.07 13.38
CA ALA A 211 -14.21 0.88 14.36
C ALA A 211 -15.23 0.04 15.15
N ILE A 212 -15.99 -0.81 14.46
CA ILE A 212 -16.95 -1.72 15.10
C ILE A 212 -16.22 -2.68 16.05
N SER A 213 -15.06 -3.20 15.67
CA SER A 213 -14.28 -4.11 16.52
C SER A 213 -13.84 -3.44 17.82
N VAL A 214 -13.41 -2.17 17.75
CA VAL A 214 -13.06 -1.39 18.94
C VAL A 214 -14.30 -1.08 19.80
N LEU A 215 -15.41 -0.67 19.17
CA LEU A 215 -16.65 -0.34 19.87
C LEU A 215 -17.33 -1.53 20.57
N ARG A 216 -17.00 -2.76 20.15
CA ARG A 216 -17.50 -4.00 20.77
C ARG A 216 -16.72 -4.46 22.00
N ILE A 217 -15.66 -3.75 22.36
CA ILE A 217 -14.87 -4.09 23.55
C ILE A 217 -15.63 -3.61 24.78
N ASP A 218 -16.14 -4.55 25.58
CA ASP A 218 -16.92 -4.27 26.78
C ASP A 218 -16.03 -4.10 28.02
N ASP A 219 -14.89 -4.81 28.08
CA ASP A 219 -14.02 -4.81 29.25
C ASP A 219 -12.56 -5.07 28.89
N LEU A 220 -11.65 -4.55 29.70
CA LEU A 220 -10.22 -4.72 29.62
C LEU A 220 -9.69 -5.40 30.88
N LEU A 221 -9.21 -6.62 30.73
CA LEU A 221 -8.57 -7.34 31.81
C LEU A 221 -7.06 -7.08 31.80
N TRP A 222 -6.55 -6.46 32.83
CA TRP A 222 -5.12 -6.33 33.05
C TRP A 222 -4.55 -7.67 33.50
N ALA A 223 -3.59 -8.22 32.80
CA ALA A 223 -2.81 -9.34 33.26
C ALA A 223 -2.05 -8.90 34.54
N LYS A 224 -2.25 -9.61 35.66
CA LYS A 224 -1.47 -9.38 36.85
C LYS A 224 -0.04 -9.82 36.57
N VAL A 225 0.89 -8.88 36.56
CA VAL A 225 2.31 -9.21 36.48
C VAL A 225 2.67 -9.99 37.75
N GLU A 226 3.04 -11.26 37.61
CA GLU A 226 3.56 -12.03 38.73
C GLU A 226 4.88 -11.41 39.18
N PRO A 227 5.07 -11.22 40.50
CA PRO A 227 6.34 -10.73 41.04
C PRO A 227 7.44 -11.73 40.68
N GLY A 228 8.39 -11.35 39.78
CA GLY A 228 9.49 -12.18 39.33
C GLY A 228 9.63 -12.34 37.82
N HIS A 229 8.69 -11.85 37.01
CA HIS A 229 8.96 -11.68 35.59
C HIS A 229 9.72 -10.39 35.37
N PRO A 230 10.83 -10.41 34.59
CA PRO A 230 11.51 -9.19 34.20
C PRO A 230 10.52 -8.29 33.47
N ASP A 231 10.41 -7.02 33.90
CA ASP A 231 9.66 -6.02 33.17
C ASP A 231 10.26 -5.86 31.77
N TRP A 232 9.48 -6.12 30.75
CA TRP A 232 9.90 -5.97 29.34
C TRP A 232 10.22 -4.53 28.96
N ASN A 233 10.04 -3.58 29.89
CA ASN A 233 10.29 -2.15 29.71
C ASN A 233 11.59 -1.65 30.36
N GLU A 234 12.36 -2.50 31.03
CA GLU A 234 13.71 -2.16 31.45
C GLU A 234 14.70 -2.57 30.35
N GLU A 235 14.72 -1.85 29.24
CA GLU A 235 15.94 -1.68 28.46
C GLU A 235 16.90 -0.89 29.35
N GLU A 236 17.82 -1.60 29.98
CA GLU A 236 19.00 -1.00 30.56
C GLU A 236 19.73 -0.22 29.43
N VAL A 237 19.56 1.09 29.45
CA VAL A 237 20.49 2.00 28.81
C VAL A 237 21.78 1.91 29.63
N THR A 238 22.64 0.99 29.29
CA THR A 238 24.03 1.03 29.72
C THR A 238 24.81 1.90 28.75
N ASP A 239 25.46 2.91 29.34
CA ASP A 239 26.41 3.89 28.77
C ASP A 239 27.45 3.31 27.79
#